data_607a46b8833152c964c739e99d4889cf
#
_entry.id   607a46b8833152c964c739e99d4889cf
#
_cell.length_a   1.000
_cell.length_b   1.000
_cell.length_c   1.000
_cell.angle_alpha   90.00
_cell.angle_beta   90.00
_cell.angle_gamma   90.00
#
_symmetry.space_group_name_H-M   'P 1'
#
loop_
_entity.id
_entity.type
_entity.pdbx_description
1 polymer ?
#
loop_
_entity_poly.entity_id
_entity_poly.type
_entity_poly.pdbx_seq_one_letter_code
_entity_poly.pdbx_strand_id
1 'polypeptide(L)'
;RDRLEQRVSALDGGMASLALASGTSGIFYSVVNLCQAGDEIVAANDLYGGTYTQFNDILPQFNIKTNFVDPKDPENFAKAITPKTKMLYCETVGNPALNIADISAIADVAHAHGLPLVVDSTFTTPYLQRPIEHGADIVIHSLTKWLGGHGTGIGGIVVDSGKFDWQSDKFPLMVEPESSYHGVRWAYDCLLYTSPSPRD
;
A
#
# COMPACT_ATOMS: atom_id res chain seq x y z
N ARG A 1 17.18 -9.57 7.55
CA ARG A 1 16.12 -8.63 7.26
C ARG A 1 16.53 -7.73 6.09
N ASP A 2 17.59 -6.96 6.22
CA ASP A 2 18.04 -5.97 5.22
C ASP A 2 18.29 -6.57 3.82
N ARG A 3 18.89 -7.78 3.76
CA ARG A 3 19.11 -8.46 2.47
C ARG A 3 17.81 -8.90 1.77
N LEU A 4 16.78 -9.27 2.53
CA LEU A 4 15.47 -9.60 1.99
C LEU A 4 14.80 -8.33 1.43
N GLU A 5 14.80 -7.27 2.23
CA GLU A 5 14.21 -5.99 1.87
C GLU A 5 14.85 -5.44 0.59
N GLN A 6 16.18 -5.37 0.52
CA GLN A 6 16.91 -4.93 -0.67
C GLN A 6 16.60 -5.77 -1.92
N ARG A 7 16.49 -7.10 -1.76
CA ARG A 7 16.19 -8.00 -2.90
C ARG A 7 14.77 -7.80 -3.42
N VAL A 8 13.79 -7.70 -2.53
CA VAL A 8 12.39 -7.51 -2.96
C VAL A 8 12.20 -6.13 -3.56
N SER A 9 12.78 -5.07 -2.96
CA SER A 9 12.79 -3.74 -3.58
C SER A 9 13.35 -3.77 -5.01
N ALA A 10 14.49 -4.43 -5.22
CA ALA A 10 15.10 -4.55 -6.55
C ALA A 10 14.23 -5.36 -7.52
N LEU A 11 13.54 -6.40 -7.05
CA LEU A 11 12.66 -7.21 -7.88
C LEU A 11 11.41 -6.46 -8.33
N ASP A 12 10.81 -5.68 -7.45
CA ASP A 12 9.62 -4.86 -7.76
C ASP A 12 9.96 -3.53 -8.47
N GLY A 13 11.25 -3.14 -8.50
CA GLY A 13 11.67 -1.83 -9.00
C GLY A 13 11.36 -0.69 -8.02
N GLY A 14 11.22 -1.00 -6.73
CA GLY A 14 10.98 -0.03 -5.67
C GLY A 14 12.26 0.59 -5.12
N MET A 15 12.11 1.70 -4.40
CA MET A 15 13.21 2.40 -3.75
C MET A 15 13.64 1.69 -2.47
N ALA A 16 12.66 1.29 -1.66
CA ALA A 16 12.89 0.62 -0.37
C ALA A 16 11.74 -0.32 -0.02
N SER A 17 11.99 -1.21 0.93
CA SER A 17 10.94 -2.07 1.47
C SER A 17 11.12 -2.34 2.96
N LEU A 18 10.03 -2.73 3.59
CA LEU A 18 9.95 -3.06 5.01
C LEU A 18 9.35 -4.44 5.19
N ALA A 19 10.12 -5.39 5.73
CA ALA A 19 9.66 -6.72 6.07
C ALA A 19 8.87 -6.72 7.38
N LEU A 20 7.71 -7.38 7.37
CA LEU A 20 6.72 -7.41 8.43
C LEU A 20 6.35 -8.86 8.78
N ALA A 21 5.59 -9.02 9.87
CA ALA A 21 5.19 -10.33 10.36
C ALA A 21 4.20 -11.07 9.43
N SER A 22 3.43 -10.34 8.62
CA SER A 22 2.48 -10.92 7.65
C SER A 22 2.09 -9.92 6.57
N GLY A 23 1.54 -10.39 5.45
CA GLY A 23 0.92 -9.51 4.44
C GLY A 23 -0.22 -8.67 5.03
N THR A 24 -1.06 -9.27 5.87
CA THR A 24 -2.16 -8.57 6.55
C THR A 24 -1.67 -7.41 7.41
N SER A 25 -0.55 -7.57 8.13
CA SER A 25 0.06 -6.46 8.88
C SER A 25 0.61 -5.37 7.94
N GLY A 26 1.15 -5.77 6.78
CA GLY A 26 1.59 -4.82 5.76
C GLY A 26 0.44 -3.95 5.24
N ILE A 27 -0.69 -4.57 4.95
CA ILE A 27 -1.92 -3.85 4.52
C ILE A 27 -2.38 -2.90 5.63
N PHE A 28 -2.50 -3.39 6.87
CA PHE A 28 -2.95 -2.58 8.00
C PHE A 28 -2.06 -1.36 8.22
N TYR A 29 -0.74 -1.56 8.28
CA TYR A 29 0.20 -0.46 8.50
C TYR A 29 0.22 0.53 7.34
N SER A 30 0.05 0.08 6.10
CA SER A 30 -0.08 1.00 4.96
C SER A 30 -1.29 1.92 5.12
N VAL A 31 -2.43 1.38 5.56
CA VAL A 31 -3.63 2.21 5.81
C VAL A 31 -3.43 3.18 6.96
N VAL A 32 -3.00 2.71 8.14
CA VAL A 32 -2.94 3.58 9.34
C VAL A 32 -1.80 4.60 9.31
N ASN A 33 -0.81 4.41 8.43
CA ASN A 33 0.21 5.44 8.17
C ASN A 33 -0.30 6.58 7.25
N LEU A 34 -1.36 6.33 6.49
CA LEU A 34 -1.91 7.30 5.55
C LEU A 34 -3.22 7.92 6.04
N CYS A 35 -3.98 7.20 6.86
CA CYS A 35 -5.32 7.56 7.30
C CYS A 35 -5.34 7.87 8.80
N GLN A 36 -6.10 8.90 9.14
CA GLN A 36 -6.51 9.23 10.50
C GLN A 36 -7.98 8.89 10.72
N ALA A 37 -8.44 8.95 11.96
CA ALA A 37 -9.86 8.78 12.28
C ALA A 37 -10.72 9.81 11.55
N GLY A 38 -11.68 9.33 10.78
CA GLY A 38 -12.57 10.14 9.94
C GLY A 38 -12.20 10.14 8.46
N ASP A 39 -11.04 9.59 8.10
CA ASP A 39 -10.61 9.41 6.72
C ASP A 39 -11.28 8.21 6.04
N GLU A 40 -11.12 8.14 4.72
CA GLU A 40 -11.68 7.09 3.89
C GLU A 40 -10.62 6.51 2.95
N ILE A 41 -10.83 5.24 2.55
CA ILE A 41 -10.11 4.62 1.45
C ILE A 41 -11.11 4.15 0.38
N VAL A 42 -10.69 4.08 -0.88
CA VAL A 42 -11.45 3.42 -1.94
C VAL A 42 -10.74 2.13 -2.30
N ALA A 43 -11.44 1.00 -2.25
CA ALA A 43 -10.86 -0.31 -2.49
C ALA A 43 -11.69 -1.12 -3.49
N ALA A 44 -11.02 -1.96 -4.27
CA ALA A 44 -11.70 -3.00 -5.04
C ALA A 44 -12.57 -3.88 -4.12
N ASN A 45 -13.64 -4.44 -4.64
CA ASN A 45 -14.54 -5.32 -3.87
C ASN A 45 -14.19 -6.81 -3.98
N ASP A 46 -13.30 -7.19 -4.89
CA ASP A 46 -12.84 -8.56 -5.12
C ASP A 46 -11.46 -8.80 -4.46
N LEU A 47 -11.44 -8.72 -3.15
CA LEU A 47 -10.25 -8.83 -2.32
C LEU A 47 -10.15 -10.19 -1.63
N TYR A 48 -8.95 -10.55 -1.24
CA TYR A 48 -8.71 -11.62 -0.30
C TYR A 48 -9.59 -11.45 0.95
N GLY A 49 -10.24 -12.53 1.39
CA GLY A 49 -11.23 -12.47 2.47
C GLY A 49 -10.71 -11.81 3.76
N GLY A 50 -9.44 -12.03 4.12
CA GLY A 50 -8.83 -11.37 5.27
C GLY A 50 -8.67 -9.87 5.08
N THR A 51 -8.36 -9.40 3.88
CA THR A 51 -8.29 -7.97 3.54
C THR A 51 -9.68 -7.35 3.55
N TYR A 52 -10.66 -8.05 2.97
CA TYR A 52 -12.06 -7.59 3.00
C TYR A 52 -12.56 -7.42 4.44
N THR A 53 -12.36 -8.43 5.30
CA THR A 53 -12.71 -8.33 6.72
C THR A 53 -11.99 -7.18 7.42
N GLN A 54 -10.69 -6.99 7.13
CA GLN A 54 -9.92 -5.89 7.70
C GLN A 54 -10.53 -4.53 7.32
N PHE A 55 -10.92 -4.37 6.07
CA PHE A 55 -11.47 -3.12 5.56
C PHE A 55 -12.93 -2.88 5.96
N ASN A 56 -13.73 -3.95 5.99
CA ASN A 56 -15.16 -3.86 6.29
C ASN A 56 -15.48 -3.83 7.79
N ASP A 57 -14.71 -4.58 8.61
CA ASP A 57 -15.07 -4.82 10.00
C ASP A 57 -14.05 -4.23 11.00
N ILE A 58 -12.77 -4.17 10.64
CA ILE A 58 -11.71 -3.72 11.55
C ILE A 58 -11.43 -2.23 11.42
N LEU A 59 -11.23 -1.71 10.20
CA LEU A 59 -10.96 -0.28 10.00
C LEU A 59 -12.06 0.65 10.52
N PRO A 60 -13.36 0.29 10.46
CA PRO A 60 -14.41 1.10 11.09
C PRO A 60 -14.25 1.27 12.61
N GLN A 61 -13.60 0.33 13.31
CA GLN A 61 -13.31 0.47 14.75
C GLN A 61 -12.29 1.59 15.03
N PHE A 62 -11.49 1.96 14.02
CA PHE A 62 -10.57 3.09 14.03
C PHE A 62 -11.16 4.35 13.39
N ASN A 63 -12.48 4.31 13.10
CA ASN A 63 -13.19 5.37 12.39
C ASN A 63 -12.60 5.67 10.99
N ILE A 64 -12.09 4.65 10.31
CA ILE A 64 -11.64 4.71 8.91
C ILE A 64 -12.66 3.95 8.08
N LYS A 65 -13.22 4.59 7.06
CA LYS A 65 -14.25 3.99 6.20
C LYS A 65 -13.64 3.48 4.89
N THR A 66 -14.13 2.34 4.42
CA THR A 66 -13.82 1.82 3.08
C THR A 66 -15.01 1.97 2.16
N ASN A 67 -14.80 2.57 0.99
CA ASN A 67 -15.76 2.62 -0.12
C ASN A 67 -15.33 1.54 -1.13
N PHE A 68 -16.08 0.43 -1.18
CA PHE A 68 -15.79 -0.67 -2.10
C PHE A 68 -16.37 -0.40 -3.49
N VAL A 69 -15.59 -0.73 -4.54
CA VAL A 69 -15.96 -0.55 -5.94
C VAL A 69 -15.67 -1.78 -6.79
N ASP A 70 -16.36 -1.95 -7.90
CA ASP A 70 -16.03 -2.97 -8.91
C ASP A 70 -14.77 -2.49 -9.69
N PRO A 71 -13.64 -3.23 -9.62
CA PRO A 71 -12.39 -2.82 -10.25
C PRO A 71 -12.37 -3.00 -11.78
N LYS A 72 -13.40 -3.59 -12.37
CA LYS A 72 -13.49 -3.79 -13.82
C LYS A 72 -13.55 -2.49 -14.62
N ASP A 73 -14.08 -1.44 -14.00
CA ASP A 73 -14.13 -0.11 -14.58
C ASP A 73 -13.38 0.86 -13.65
N PRO A 74 -12.20 1.37 -14.04
CA PRO A 74 -11.43 2.35 -13.24
C PRO A 74 -12.22 3.61 -12.85
N GLU A 75 -13.21 4.01 -13.66
CA GLU A 75 -14.09 5.13 -13.35
C GLU A 75 -14.90 4.93 -12.06
N ASN A 76 -15.11 3.69 -11.62
CA ASN A 76 -15.76 3.42 -10.35
C ASN A 76 -14.94 3.91 -9.16
N PHE A 77 -13.61 3.86 -9.26
CA PHE A 77 -12.73 4.45 -8.25
C PHE A 77 -12.89 5.97 -8.22
N ALA A 78 -12.85 6.62 -9.40
CA ALA A 78 -13.03 8.09 -9.50
C ALA A 78 -14.34 8.55 -8.86
N LYS A 79 -15.45 7.86 -9.14
CA LYS A 79 -16.77 8.17 -8.60
C LYS A 79 -16.89 8.00 -7.08
N ALA A 80 -16.07 7.12 -6.51
CA ALA A 80 -16.10 6.83 -5.07
C ALA A 80 -15.15 7.72 -4.24
N ILE A 81 -14.26 8.48 -4.89
CA ILE A 81 -13.34 9.40 -4.22
C ILE A 81 -14.12 10.55 -3.58
N THR A 82 -13.80 10.85 -2.34
CA THR A 82 -14.32 11.99 -1.58
C THR A 82 -13.16 12.87 -1.09
N PRO A 83 -13.40 14.05 -0.55
CA PRO A 83 -12.35 14.87 0.08
C PRO A 83 -11.62 14.18 1.24
N LYS A 84 -12.21 13.12 1.79
CA LYS A 84 -11.65 12.32 2.90
C LYS A 84 -10.82 11.13 2.43
N THR A 85 -10.85 10.82 1.13
CA THR A 85 -10.10 9.68 0.58
C THR A 85 -8.60 9.94 0.67
N LYS A 86 -7.86 8.97 1.17
CA LYS A 86 -6.40 9.03 1.35
C LYS A 86 -5.62 8.08 0.45
N MET A 87 -6.24 7.04 -0.05
CA MET A 87 -5.59 6.09 -0.96
C MET A 87 -6.61 5.29 -1.76
N LEU A 88 -6.15 4.76 -2.89
CA LEU A 88 -6.83 3.69 -3.61
C LEU A 88 -6.14 2.35 -3.33
N TYR A 89 -6.91 1.27 -3.34
CA TYR A 89 -6.40 -0.08 -3.08
C TYR A 89 -7.00 -1.11 -4.03
N CYS A 90 -6.15 -1.98 -4.61
CA CYS A 90 -6.59 -3.17 -5.36
C CYS A 90 -5.60 -4.32 -5.18
N GLU A 91 -5.99 -5.51 -5.61
CA GLU A 91 -5.10 -6.66 -5.82
C GLU A 91 -4.78 -6.80 -7.30
N THR A 92 -3.59 -7.29 -7.65
CA THR A 92 -3.21 -7.55 -9.05
C THR A 92 -4.17 -8.53 -9.72
N VAL A 93 -4.57 -9.54 -8.95
CA VAL A 93 -5.58 -10.54 -9.33
C VAL A 93 -6.56 -10.67 -8.18
N GLY A 94 -7.81 -10.32 -8.43
CA GLY A 94 -8.87 -10.34 -7.43
C GLY A 94 -9.16 -11.74 -6.89
N ASN A 95 -9.53 -11.83 -5.63
CA ASN A 95 -9.79 -13.09 -4.94
C ASN A 95 -11.22 -13.09 -4.34
N PRO A 96 -12.13 -14.00 -4.71
CA PRO A 96 -11.89 -15.21 -5.50
C PRO A 96 -12.19 -15.10 -7.01
N ALA A 97 -12.59 -13.93 -7.50
CA ALA A 97 -13.15 -13.82 -8.86
C ALA A 97 -12.08 -13.90 -9.97
N LEU A 98 -10.78 -13.83 -9.63
CA LEU A 98 -9.64 -13.87 -10.55
C LEU A 98 -9.67 -12.77 -11.63
N ASN A 99 -10.34 -11.67 -11.36
CA ASN A 99 -10.30 -10.49 -12.21
C ASN A 99 -8.90 -9.90 -12.19
N ILE A 100 -8.42 -9.44 -13.34
CA ILE A 100 -7.14 -8.75 -13.44
C ILE A 100 -7.42 -7.25 -13.41
N ALA A 101 -6.79 -6.54 -12.46
CA ALA A 101 -6.91 -5.10 -12.33
C ALA A 101 -6.08 -4.39 -13.41
N ASP A 102 -6.67 -3.38 -14.05
CA ASP A 102 -5.91 -2.42 -14.87
C ASP A 102 -5.22 -1.41 -13.95
N ILE A 103 -4.02 -1.80 -13.47
CA ILE A 103 -3.27 -1.00 -12.51
C ILE A 103 -2.93 0.37 -13.08
N SER A 104 -2.58 0.45 -14.37
CA SER A 104 -2.22 1.73 -14.98
C SER A 104 -3.40 2.70 -15.00
N ALA A 105 -4.57 2.24 -15.40
CA ALA A 105 -5.75 3.08 -15.42
C ALA A 105 -6.21 3.48 -14.00
N ILE A 106 -6.10 2.58 -13.00
CA ILE A 106 -6.43 2.92 -11.61
C ILE A 106 -5.39 3.89 -11.02
N ALA A 107 -4.11 3.75 -11.37
CA ALA A 107 -3.05 4.68 -10.97
C ALA A 107 -3.28 6.08 -11.54
N ASP A 108 -3.66 6.18 -12.82
CA ASP A 108 -4.00 7.46 -13.45
C ASP A 108 -5.15 8.16 -12.70
N VAL A 109 -6.18 7.41 -12.31
CA VAL A 109 -7.28 7.94 -11.48
C VAL A 109 -6.75 8.41 -10.11
N ALA A 110 -5.95 7.60 -9.43
CA ALA A 110 -5.38 7.95 -8.13
C ALA A 110 -4.56 9.25 -8.20
N HIS A 111 -3.61 9.29 -9.14
CA HIS A 111 -2.69 10.42 -9.29
C HIS A 111 -3.39 11.70 -9.76
N ALA A 112 -4.41 11.61 -10.63
CA ALA A 112 -5.24 12.76 -11.00
C ALA A 112 -5.92 13.43 -9.78
N HIS A 113 -6.13 12.67 -8.70
CA HIS A 113 -6.71 13.15 -7.45
C HIS A 113 -5.65 13.39 -6.36
N GLY A 114 -4.35 13.24 -6.66
CA GLY A 114 -3.25 13.38 -5.70
C GLY A 114 -3.33 12.34 -4.58
N LEU A 115 -3.67 11.11 -4.93
CA LEU A 115 -3.79 9.95 -4.04
C LEU A 115 -2.79 8.87 -4.44
N PRO A 116 -2.19 8.14 -3.50
CA PRO A 116 -1.37 6.98 -3.82
C PRO A 116 -2.25 5.77 -4.18
N LEU A 117 -1.74 4.92 -5.08
CA LEU A 117 -2.25 3.60 -5.33
C LEU A 117 -1.45 2.55 -4.57
N VAL A 118 -2.13 1.79 -3.72
CA VAL A 118 -1.58 0.63 -2.99
C VAL A 118 -2.07 -0.65 -3.65
N VAL A 119 -1.15 -1.52 -4.02
CA VAL A 119 -1.46 -2.77 -4.74
C VAL A 119 -0.93 -3.98 -3.98
N ASP A 120 -1.80 -4.92 -3.64
CA ASP A 120 -1.36 -6.24 -3.19
C ASP A 120 -1.01 -7.11 -4.40
N SER A 121 0.25 -7.47 -4.52
CA SER A 121 0.80 -8.27 -5.62
C SER A 121 1.22 -9.68 -5.17
N THR A 122 0.61 -10.17 -4.09
CA THR A 122 0.90 -11.49 -3.53
C THR A 122 0.71 -12.60 -4.56
N PHE A 123 -0.30 -12.49 -5.41
CA PHE A 123 -0.68 -13.54 -6.35
C PHE A 123 0.29 -13.64 -7.53
N THR A 124 0.71 -12.50 -8.07
CA THR A 124 1.57 -12.44 -9.27
C THR A 124 3.05 -12.47 -8.93
N THR A 125 3.44 -11.95 -7.78
CA THR A 125 4.85 -11.71 -7.41
C THR A 125 5.56 -10.78 -8.40
N PRO A 126 6.78 -10.29 -8.11
CA PRO A 126 7.53 -9.45 -9.05
C PRO A 126 7.94 -10.20 -10.35
N TYR A 127 7.77 -11.52 -10.36
CA TYR A 127 8.11 -12.34 -11.53
C TYR A 127 7.09 -12.20 -12.66
N LEU A 128 5.80 -12.22 -12.34
CA LEU A 128 4.73 -12.12 -13.34
C LEU A 128 4.32 -10.67 -13.60
N GLN A 129 4.34 -9.81 -12.57
CA GLN A 129 3.93 -8.41 -12.70
C GLN A 129 4.65 -7.55 -11.67
N ARG A 130 5.07 -6.38 -12.08
CA ARG A 130 5.65 -5.34 -11.24
C ARG A 130 4.74 -4.13 -11.21
N PRO A 131 3.85 -3.99 -10.24
CA PRO A 131 2.86 -2.91 -10.21
C PRO A 131 3.48 -1.51 -10.23
N ILE A 132 4.71 -1.33 -9.71
CA ILE A 132 5.43 -0.04 -9.75
C ILE A 132 5.72 0.42 -11.19
N GLU A 133 5.92 -0.50 -12.13
CA GLU A 133 6.10 -0.17 -13.54
C GLU A 133 4.79 0.31 -14.19
N HIS A 134 3.66 0.05 -13.53
CA HIS A 134 2.31 0.41 -13.94
C HIS A 134 1.68 1.54 -13.10
N GLY A 135 2.49 2.24 -12.30
CA GLY A 135 2.04 3.40 -11.54
C GLY A 135 1.64 3.13 -10.09
N ALA A 136 1.77 1.92 -9.57
CA ALA A 136 1.57 1.69 -8.13
C ALA A 136 2.65 2.41 -7.31
N ASP A 137 2.22 3.04 -6.22
CA ASP A 137 3.11 3.77 -5.31
C ASP A 137 3.62 2.89 -4.18
N ILE A 138 2.76 2.03 -3.69
CA ILE A 138 3.08 1.05 -2.64
C ILE A 138 2.65 -0.33 -3.12
N VAL A 139 3.55 -1.30 -3.02
CA VAL A 139 3.27 -2.71 -3.32
C VAL A 139 3.40 -3.55 -2.07
N ILE A 140 2.46 -4.47 -1.88
CA ILE A 140 2.42 -5.37 -0.72
C ILE A 140 2.53 -6.81 -1.22
N HIS A 141 3.30 -7.62 -0.52
CA HIS A 141 3.32 -9.06 -0.72
C HIS A 141 3.17 -9.79 0.61
N SER A 142 2.30 -10.78 0.63
CA SER A 142 2.38 -11.83 1.63
C SER A 142 3.52 -12.79 1.27
N LEU A 143 4.63 -12.69 1.98
CA LEU A 143 5.76 -13.63 1.84
C LEU A 143 5.38 -15.06 2.22
N THR A 144 4.26 -15.24 2.91
CA THR A 144 3.64 -16.53 3.26
C THR A 144 3.30 -17.37 2.04
N LYS A 145 3.03 -16.72 0.90
CA LYS A 145 2.46 -17.32 -0.32
C LYS A 145 3.56 -17.62 -1.34
N TRP A 146 3.41 -17.09 -2.55
CA TRP A 146 4.25 -17.46 -3.68
C TRP A 146 5.73 -17.05 -3.55
N LEU A 147 6.02 -15.89 -2.95
CA LEU A 147 7.40 -15.47 -2.72
C LEU A 147 8.14 -16.40 -1.74
N GLY A 148 7.50 -16.86 -0.68
CA GLY A 148 8.05 -17.86 0.22
C GLY A 148 8.11 -19.24 -0.44
N GLY A 149 7.09 -19.60 -1.22
CA GLY A 149 7.05 -20.74 -2.11
C GLY A 149 6.93 -22.12 -1.46
N HIS A 150 7.01 -22.23 -0.14
CA HIS A 150 7.12 -23.50 0.58
C HIS A 150 6.00 -23.75 1.60
N GLY A 151 5.17 -22.75 1.91
CA GLY A 151 4.10 -22.87 2.91
C GLY A 151 4.57 -23.12 4.35
N THR A 152 5.84 -22.83 4.64
CA THR A 152 6.50 -23.17 5.93
C THR A 152 6.69 -21.96 6.84
N GLY A 153 6.45 -20.76 6.36
CA GLY A 153 6.65 -19.52 7.12
C GLY A 153 5.57 -18.50 6.88
N ILE A 154 5.44 -17.57 7.80
CA ILE A 154 4.55 -16.41 7.68
C ILE A 154 5.40 -15.16 7.62
N GLY A 155 5.07 -14.24 6.70
CA GLY A 155 5.73 -12.97 6.56
C GLY A 155 4.99 -12.05 5.60
N GLY A 156 5.35 -10.78 5.63
CA GLY A 156 4.87 -9.76 4.70
C GLY A 156 5.98 -8.80 4.36
N ILE A 157 5.79 -8.05 3.30
CA ILE A 157 6.68 -6.96 2.91
C ILE A 157 5.88 -5.87 2.22
N VAL A 158 6.22 -4.64 2.53
CA VAL A 158 5.71 -3.44 1.86
C VAL A 158 6.87 -2.82 1.10
N VAL A 159 6.66 -2.49 -0.15
CA VAL A 159 7.63 -1.88 -1.06
C VAL A 159 7.13 -0.50 -1.43
N ASP A 160 7.96 0.51 -1.22
CA ASP A 160 7.71 1.89 -1.64
C ASP A 160 8.37 2.13 -3.00
N SER A 161 7.61 2.67 -3.95
CA SER A 161 8.13 3.07 -5.26
C SER A 161 9.14 4.22 -5.16
N GLY A 162 9.00 5.07 -4.13
CA GLY A 162 9.74 6.33 -3.98
C GLY A 162 9.34 7.40 -4.99
N LYS A 163 8.22 7.23 -5.69
CA LYS A 163 7.78 8.15 -6.78
C LYS A 163 6.63 9.07 -6.37
N PHE A 164 5.86 8.69 -5.35
CA PHE A 164 4.73 9.49 -4.89
C PHE A 164 5.21 10.73 -4.13
N ASP A 165 4.62 11.88 -4.43
CA ASP A 165 4.90 13.12 -3.71
C ASP A 165 4.07 13.20 -2.41
N TRP A 166 4.70 12.88 -1.29
CA TRP A 166 4.11 12.94 0.04
C TRP A 166 4.00 14.36 0.60
N GLN A 167 4.56 15.39 -0.07
CA GLN A 167 4.58 16.80 0.36
C GLN A 167 3.24 17.48 0.08
N SER A 168 2.16 16.93 0.59
CA SER A 168 0.80 17.40 0.37
C SER A 168 0.05 17.52 1.70
N ASP A 169 -0.76 18.55 1.84
CA ASP A 169 -1.66 18.76 2.98
C ASP A 169 -2.70 17.63 3.17
N LYS A 170 -2.84 16.78 2.16
CA LYS A 170 -3.65 15.56 2.27
C LYS A 170 -3.07 14.54 3.27
N PHE A 171 -1.76 14.59 3.51
CA PHE A 171 -1.04 13.64 4.34
C PHE A 171 -0.38 14.34 5.54
N PRO A 172 -1.17 14.85 6.51
CA PRO A 172 -0.63 15.56 7.66
C PRO A 172 0.39 14.73 8.45
N LEU A 173 0.18 13.41 8.55
CA LEU A 173 1.13 12.49 9.18
C LEU A 173 2.52 12.48 8.50
N MET A 174 2.62 12.89 7.24
CA MET A 174 3.88 12.93 6.49
C MET A 174 4.55 14.31 6.54
N VAL A 175 3.77 15.38 6.63
CA VAL A 175 4.27 16.77 6.48
C VAL A 175 4.36 17.53 7.79
N GLU A 176 3.57 17.18 8.80
CA GLU A 176 3.60 17.82 10.11
C GLU A 176 4.76 17.29 10.97
N PRO A 177 5.33 18.12 11.86
CA PRO A 177 6.37 17.68 12.79
C PRO A 177 5.84 16.59 13.74
N GLU A 178 6.44 15.41 13.72
CA GLU A 178 6.10 14.31 14.62
C GLU A 178 6.69 14.56 16.02
N SER A 179 5.82 14.85 16.98
CA SER A 179 6.23 15.23 18.34
C SER A 179 6.92 14.09 19.11
N SER A 180 6.52 12.84 18.85
CA SER A 180 7.11 11.65 19.46
C SER A 180 8.48 11.30 18.88
N TYR A 181 8.85 11.93 17.77
CA TYR A 181 10.11 11.67 17.05
C TYR A 181 10.93 12.95 16.84
N HIS A 182 11.03 13.78 17.86
CA HIS A 182 11.83 15.01 17.88
C HIS A 182 11.48 16.03 16.79
N GLY A 183 10.22 16.05 16.32
CA GLY A 183 9.75 17.00 15.32
C GLY A 183 10.12 16.63 13.88
N VAL A 184 10.49 15.40 13.62
CA VAL A 184 10.75 14.90 12.26
C VAL A 184 9.50 15.03 11.40
N ARG A 185 9.68 15.48 10.17
CA ARG A 185 8.65 15.51 9.12
C ARG A 185 9.02 14.49 8.06
N TRP A 186 8.28 13.39 8.04
CA TRP A 186 8.63 12.21 7.25
C TRP A 186 8.80 12.48 5.76
N ALA A 187 7.99 13.40 5.19
CA ALA A 187 8.09 13.76 3.78
C ALA A 187 9.30 14.63 3.41
N TYR A 188 9.92 15.27 4.40
CA TYR A 188 11.03 16.23 4.16
C TYR A 188 12.37 15.76 4.70
N ASP A 189 12.37 15.18 5.90
CA ASP A 189 13.60 14.91 6.64
C ASP A 189 14.20 13.55 6.31
N CYS A 190 13.47 12.71 5.55
CA CYS A 190 13.88 11.46 4.87
C CYS A 190 14.84 10.54 5.65
N LEU A 191 14.57 10.33 6.93
CA LEU A 191 15.44 9.54 7.81
C LEU A 191 15.55 8.05 7.41
N LEU A 192 14.59 7.52 6.66
CA LEU A 192 14.61 6.12 6.27
C LEU A 192 15.69 5.79 5.23
N TYR A 193 16.13 6.80 4.46
CA TYR A 193 17.08 6.61 3.35
C TYR A 193 18.45 7.24 3.56
N THR A 194 18.61 8.15 4.53
CA THR A 194 19.83 8.94 4.72
C THR A 194 20.47 8.80 6.10
N SER A 195 19.78 8.22 7.07
CA SER A 195 20.34 8.01 8.39
C SER A 195 21.12 6.70 8.45
N PRO A 196 22.37 6.70 8.89
CA PRO A 196 23.03 5.45 9.25
C PRO A 196 22.16 4.75 10.31
N SER A 197 22.01 3.44 10.16
CA SER A 197 21.32 2.63 11.17
C SER A 197 22.00 2.87 12.53
N PRO A 198 21.24 2.98 13.64
CA PRO A 198 21.83 3.03 14.97
C PRO A 198 22.71 1.83 15.33
N ARG A 199 22.89 0.90 14.40
CA ARG A 199 23.71 -0.31 14.52
C ARG A 199 24.98 -0.29 13.67
N ASP A 200 25.20 0.77 12.90
CA ASP A 200 26.42 1.07 12.20
C ASP A 200 27.27 2.03 13.06
#